data_8842821e867e36e395ff9de9cc40a2df
#
_entry.id   8842821e867e36e395ff9de9cc40a2df
#
_cell.length_a   1.000
_cell.length_b   1.000
_cell.length_c   1.000
_cell.angle_alpha   90.00
_cell.angle_beta   90.00
_cell.angle_gamma   90.00
#
_symmetry.space_group_name_H-M   'P 1'
#
loop_
_entity.id
_entity.type
_entity.pdbx_description
1 polymer ?
#
loop_
_entity_poly.entity_id
_entity_poly.type
_entity_poly.pdbx_seq_one_letter_code
_entity_poly.pdbx_strand_id
1 'polypeptide(L)'
;MPILRKIQQQLKYNQALQNPLLLTELHEASAISPQLKGQPTGQVIMTDIIIVGGGTAGVVLASRLHQRKPELTILLIEAGPDVTGHPHIATPAEAAFLHFSDLDWKYMTVPQRHLNGAPRYNCAIKGLSGGTIINTGGWIRGDALDYDEWAREVKDDRWSYNGLLPYFKRSEKHFDTNADPTQHGFDGPIVTASVTSSGRKFPLRDTIFKLWSHLGLQHVPDANNGHPQGITDLVENWKDGKRQIASDTYPLDRIKVLTDTLVRRVIINDDKVAVGVELANGETHMVKQGGQVVVSAGAYRTPQVLQLSGIGDPSHLSKHGITTILDLPQVGANLHDHLMLFRYWKLRHPEKGLSIGSPLFGGPNYEKGGPVDWLVTAPVPIAPLKAALEKDEGHQVTDDHVLLKGPRSHLEMNLLYAVFGAEAQGLQIPMDGKSIMTYYMGCLPTSRGSITLGSNDPSAPPVIDPNYYATEVDRHVMREGFRMHSKLMFDTPEGKELVIEEYTPPGLASVGLDASDDQIDERIKLGGSTVFHPGGTAAMGKVVDGSLKVYGIKNLRVVDASVVSNLLASLVCF
;
A
#
# COMPACT_ATOMS: atom_id res chain seq x y z
N MET A 1 -12.76 -26.29 2.60
CA MET A 1 -12.97 -26.76 1.22
C MET A 1 -13.95 -25.91 0.39
N PRO A 2 -15.13 -25.46 0.83
CA PRO A 2 -15.98 -24.59 0.00
C PRO A 2 -15.36 -23.23 -0.32
N ILE A 3 -14.68 -22.60 0.61
CA ILE A 3 -14.03 -21.29 0.46
C ILE A 3 -12.91 -21.36 -0.59
N LEU A 4 -12.07 -22.40 -0.56
CA LEU A 4 -10.97 -22.56 -1.52
C LEU A 4 -11.48 -22.73 -2.97
N ARG A 5 -12.61 -23.43 -3.19
CA ARG A 5 -13.25 -23.53 -4.52
C ARG A 5 -13.78 -22.18 -4.99
N LYS A 6 -14.36 -21.38 -4.09
CA LYS A 6 -14.82 -20.03 -4.40
C LYS A 6 -13.65 -19.10 -4.74
N ILE A 7 -12.57 -19.14 -3.96
CA ILE A 7 -11.33 -18.38 -4.24
C ILE A 7 -10.79 -18.74 -5.62
N GLN A 8 -10.71 -20.02 -5.96
CA GLN A 8 -10.28 -20.47 -7.29
C GLN A 8 -11.19 -20.01 -8.43
N GLN A 9 -12.52 -20.02 -8.21
CA GLN A 9 -13.48 -19.50 -9.20
C GLN A 9 -13.34 -17.99 -9.40
N GLN A 10 -13.19 -17.24 -8.32
CA GLN A 10 -13.04 -15.78 -8.38
C GLN A 10 -11.70 -15.37 -8.98
N LEU A 11 -10.61 -16.06 -8.62
CA LEU A 11 -9.31 -15.84 -9.25
C LEU A 11 -9.39 -16.10 -10.77
N LYS A 12 -10.09 -17.15 -11.22
CA LYS A 12 -10.33 -17.38 -12.65
C LYS A 12 -11.19 -16.28 -13.30
N TYR A 13 -12.19 -15.76 -12.61
CA TYR A 13 -13.01 -14.65 -13.09
C TYR A 13 -12.19 -13.36 -13.20
N ASN A 14 -11.40 -13.06 -12.17
CA ASN A 14 -10.48 -11.90 -12.17
C ASN A 14 -9.40 -12.01 -13.26
N GLN A 15 -8.99 -13.25 -13.60
CA GLN A 15 -8.06 -13.55 -14.71
C GLN A 15 -8.65 -13.20 -16.08
N ALA A 16 -9.92 -13.52 -16.30
CA ALA A 16 -10.61 -13.16 -17.56
C ALA A 16 -10.67 -11.64 -17.76
N LEU A 17 -10.77 -10.87 -16.67
CA LEU A 17 -10.80 -9.41 -16.69
C LEU A 17 -9.40 -8.76 -16.89
N GLN A 18 -8.32 -9.52 -16.71
CA GLN A 18 -6.95 -9.04 -17.02
C GLN A 18 -6.55 -9.21 -18.49
N ASN A 19 -7.41 -9.81 -19.31
CA ASN A 19 -7.16 -9.95 -20.76
C ASN A 19 -7.39 -8.59 -21.46
N PRO A 20 -6.38 -7.98 -22.08
CA PRO A 20 -6.50 -6.67 -22.72
C PRO A 20 -7.60 -6.58 -23.79
N LEU A 21 -7.96 -7.72 -24.42
CA LEU A 21 -9.02 -7.79 -25.44
C LEU A 21 -10.44 -7.74 -24.86
N LEU A 22 -10.64 -8.12 -23.59
CA LEU A 22 -11.94 -8.07 -22.91
C LEU A 22 -12.21 -6.72 -22.22
N LEU A 23 -11.17 -5.98 -21.88
CA LEU A 23 -11.30 -4.65 -21.25
C LEU A 23 -11.84 -3.60 -22.22
N THR A 24 -11.61 -3.76 -23.53
CA THR A 24 -12.14 -2.84 -24.56
C THR A 24 -13.67 -2.94 -24.73
N GLU A 25 -14.23 -4.13 -24.59
CA GLU A 25 -15.69 -4.34 -24.74
C GLU A 25 -16.50 -3.89 -23.50
N LEU A 26 -15.89 -3.87 -22.31
CA LEU A 26 -16.56 -3.43 -21.08
C LEU A 26 -16.62 -1.90 -20.92
N HIS A 27 -15.75 -1.16 -21.59
CA HIS A 27 -15.78 0.32 -21.56
C HIS A 27 -16.92 0.92 -22.39
N GLU A 28 -17.44 0.21 -23.39
CA GLU A 28 -18.56 0.70 -24.23
C GLU A 28 -19.94 0.50 -23.59
N ALA A 29 -20.05 -0.34 -22.55
CA ALA A 29 -21.35 -0.70 -21.93
C ALA A 29 -21.79 0.20 -20.77
N SER A 30 -20.96 1.15 -20.30
CA SER A 30 -21.27 1.95 -19.09
C SER A 30 -21.79 3.36 -19.33
N ALA A 31 -22.13 3.73 -20.55
CA ALA A 31 -22.66 5.06 -20.88
C ALA A 31 -24.20 5.12 -20.76
N ILE A 32 -24.73 5.04 -19.55
CA ILE A 32 -26.12 5.43 -19.27
C ILE A 32 -26.09 6.58 -18.27
N SER A 33 -26.27 7.81 -18.78
CA SER A 33 -26.44 9.01 -17.97
C SER A 33 -27.87 9.08 -17.39
N PRO A 34 -28.05 9.21 -16.08
CA PRO A 34 -29.33 9.67 -15.54
C PRO A 34 -29.41 11.19 -15.63
N GLN A 35 -30.43 11.68 -16.28
CA GLN A 35 -30.80 13.09 -16.23
C GLN A 35 -31.27 13.48 -14.82
N LEU A 36 -30.51 14.33 -14.14
CA LEU A 36 -30.90 14.92 -12.86
C LEU A 36 -31.64 16.25 -13.08
N LYS A 37 -32.94 16.25 -12.75
CA LYS A 37 -33.72 17.45 -12.53
C LYS A 37 -33.88 17.68 -11.03
N GLY A 38 -33.68 18.91 -10.58
CA GLY A 38 -34.11 19.38 -9.26
C GLY A 38 -33.06 20.24 -8.55
N GLN A 39 -33.32 21.55 -8.46
CA GLN A 39 -32.61 22.42 -7.53
C GLN A 39 -33.07 22.11 -6.09
N PRO A 40 -32.20 21.86 -5.14
CA PRO A 40 -32.59 21.76 -3.75
C PRO A 40 -32.53 23.14 -3.10
N THR A 41 -33.67 23.62 -2.68
CA THR A 41 -33.79 24.69 -1.66
C THR A 41 -33.56 24.04 -0.29
N GLY A 42 -32.33 23.74 0.08
CA GLY A 42 -31.95 23.22 1.37
C GLY A 42 -31.11 24.24 2.13
N GLN A 43 -31.37 24.38 3.43
CA GLN A 43 -30.58 25.20 4.34
C GLN A 43 -29.12 24.71 4.26
N VAL A 44 -28.18 25.58 3.86
CA VAL A 44 -26.75 25.25 3.79
C VAL A 44 -26.24 24.94 5.21
N ILE A 45 -26.06 23.67 5.53
CA ILE A 45 -25.49 23.26 6.83
C ILE A 45 -24.01 23.53 6.77
N MET A 46 -23.57 24.56 7.49
CA MET A 46 -22.13 24.87 7.62
C MET A 46 -21.51 24.06 8.75
N THR A 47 -20.36 23.44 8.49
CA THR A 47 -19.60 22.62 9.43
C THR A 47 -18.27 23.28 9.80
N ASP A 48 -17.67 22.87 10.92
CA ASP A 48 -16.36 23.37 11.31
C ASP A 48 -15.25 22.71 10.47
N ILE A 49 -15.44 21.42 10.15
CA ILE A 49 -14.46 20.65 9.38
C ILE A 49 -15.16 19.78 8.35
N ILE A 50 -14.68 19.82 7.11
CA ILE A 50 -15.03 18.87 6.06
C ILE A 50 -13.81 17.99 5.78
N ILE A 51 -13.99 16.66 5.85
CA ILE A 51 -12.97 15.67 5.50
C ILE A 51 -13.42 14.97 4.23
N VAL A 52 -12.58 15.04 3.19
CA VAL A 52 -12.82 14.43 1.87
C VAL A 52 -12.08 13.12 1.79
N GLY A 53 -12.80 12.01 1.80
CA GLY A 53 -12.30 10.65 1.82
C GLY A 53 -12.42 10.01 3.21
N GLY A 54 -13.29 9.00 3.31
CA GLY A 54 -13.51 8.16 4.49
C GLY A 54 -12.61 6.93 4.53
N GLY A 55 -11.39 7.03 3.96
CA GLY A 55 -10.37 6.00 4.05
C GLY A 55 -9.75 5.91 5.45
N THR A 56 -8.71 5.11 5.59
CA THR A 56 -8.01 4.88 6.87
C THR A 56 -7.70 6.20 7.60
N ALA A 57 -7.03 7.13 6.93
CA ALA A 57 -6.61 8.39 7.54
C ALA A 57 -7.79 9.31 7.87
N GLY A 58 -8.77 9.42 6.97
CA GLY A 58 -9.95 10.27 7.17
C GLY A 58 -10.81 9.81 8.34
N VAL A 59 -11.03 8.51 8.49
CA VAL A 59 -11.76 7.91 9.62
C VAL A 59 -11.04 8.17 10.94
N VAL A 60 -9.74 7.87 11.00
CA VAL A 60 -8.92 8.11 12.21
C VAL A 60 -8.95 9.58 12.59
N LEU A 61 -8.75 10.48 11.62
CA LEU A 61 -8.78 11.92 11.84
C LEU A 61 -10.13 12.39 12.39
N ALA A 62 -11.23 11.99 11.75
CA ALA A 62 -12.59 12.37 12.16
C ALA A 62 -12.88 11.92 13.61
N SER A 63 -12.62 10.64 13.90
CA SER A 63 -12.83 10.07 15.24
C SER A 63 -11.98 10.77 16.30
N ARG A 64 -10.69 10.96 16.06
CA ARG A 64 -9.77 11.58 17.04
C ARG A 64 -10.03 13.07 17.25
N LEU A 65 -10.44 13.79 16.22
CA LEU A 65 -10.87 15.18 16.35
C LEU A 65 -12.12 15.28 17.21
N HIS A 66 -13.14 14.47 16.94
CA HIS A 66 -14.37 14.45 17.74
C HIS A 66 -14.11 14.11 19.22
N GLN A 67 -13.25 13.11 19.48
CA GLN A 67 -12.88 12.77 20.87
C GLN A 67 -12.20 13.91 21.63
N ARG A 68 -11.38 14.71 20.93
CA ARG A 68 -10.63 15.82 21.56
C ARG A 68 -11.40 17.13 21.59
N LYS A 69 -12.33 17.33 20.67
CA LYS A 69 -13.07 18.53 20.41
C LYS A 69 -14.53 18.19 20.05
N PRO A 70 -15.31 17.65 21.02
CA PRO A 70 -16.66 17.17 20.77
C PRO A 70 -17.64 18.27 20.34
N GLU A 71 -17.28 19.55 20.56
CA GLU A 71 -18.03 20.72 20.12
C GLU A 71 -17.94 20.99 18.60
N LEU A 72 -16.92 20.42 17.92
CA LEU A 72 -16.77 20.62 16.47
C LEU A 72 -17.79 19.81 15.67
N THR A 73 -18.41 20.45 14.71
CA THR A 73 -19.23 19.78 13.71
C THR A 73 -18.33 19.28 12.57
N ILE A 74 -18.28 17.96 12.39
CA ILE A 74 -17.44 17.31 11.37
C ILE A 74 -18.34 16.66 10.32
N LEU A 75 -18.03 16.89 9.05
CA LEU A 75 -18.59 16.21 7.90
C LEU A 75 -17.51 15.36 7.24
N LEU A 76 -17.70 14.03 7.22
CA LEU A 76 -16.86 13.08 6.51
C LEU A 76 -17.58 12.65 5.23
N ILE A 77 -16.92 12.76 4.07
CA ILE A 77 -17.49 12.42 2.77
C ILE A 77 -16.68 11.30 2.15
N GLU A 78 -17.34 10.18 1.83
CA GLU A 78 -16.73 9.00 1.21
C GLU A 78 -17.40 8.67 -0.14
N ALA A 79 -16.57 8.39 -1.15
CA ALA A 79 -17.02 8.09 -2.50
C ALA A 79 -17.71 6.73 -2.64
N GLY A 80 -17.34 5.78 -1.79
CA GLY A 80 -17.92 4.44 -1.78
C GLY A 80 -18.92 4.21 -0.66
N PRO A 81 -19.49 3.00 -0.58
CA PRO A 81 -20.51 2.66 0.40
C PRO A 81 -19.94 2.50 1.83
N ASP A 82 -20.86 2.46 2.79
CA ASP A 82 -20.60 1.84 4.09
C ASP A 82 -20.47 0.33 3.90
N VAL A 83 -19.38 -0.21 4.40
CA VAL A 83 -19.04 -1.64 4.23
C VAL A 83 -19.39 -2.48 5.47
N THR A 84 -20.11 -1.93 6.42
CA THR A 84 -20.53 -2.63 7.65
C THR A 84 -21.26 -3.94 7.30
N GLY A 85 -20.75 -5.07 7.83
CA GLY A 85 -21.34 -6.37 7.59
C GLY A 85 -21.09 -7.00 6.21
N HIS A 86 -20.20 -6.40 5.40
CA HIS A 86 -19.86 -6.98 4.09
C HIS A 86 -19.20 -8.37 4.24
N PRO A 87 -19.70 -9.42 3.53
CA PRO A 87 -19.35 -10.82 3.80
C PRO A 87 -17.87 -11.16 3.57
N HIS A 88 -17.17 -10.45 2.68
CA HIS A 88 -15.79 -10.75 2.29
C HIS A 88 -14.74 -9.90 3.00
N ILE A 89 -15.11 -9.12 4.00
CA ILE A 89 -14.15 -8.24 4.71
C ILE A 89 -13.62 -8.89 5.97
N ALA A 90 -14.47 -9.64 6.68
CA ALA A 90 -14.18 -10.10 8.03
C ALA A 90 -12.97 -11.04 8.14
N THR A 91 -12.75 -11.90 7.14
CA THR A 91 -11.72 -12.95 7.21
C THR A 91 -10.55 -12.70 6.27
N PRO A 92 -9.30 -13.05 6.66
CA PRO A 92 -8.11 -12.84 5.83
C PRO A 92 -8.22 -13.48 4.44
N ALA A 93 -8.71 -14.72 4.39
CA ALA A 93 -8.78 -15.51 3.16
C ALA A 93 -9.76 -14.94 2.12
N GLU A 94 -10.70 -14.11 2.52
CA GLU A 94 -11.72 -13.55 1.63
C GLU A 94 -11.34 -12.22 1.01
N ALA A 95 -10.25 -11.58 1.43
CA ALA A 95 -9.76 -10.34 0.84
C ALA A 95 -9.54 -10.44 -0.68
N ALA A 96 -9.18 -11.63 -1.19
CA ALA A 96 -9.02 -11.85 -2.63
C ALA A 96 -10.29 -11.58 -3.45
N PHE A 97 -11.49 -11.67 -2.85
CA PHE A 97 -12.76 -11.38 -3.52
C PHE A 97 -13.03 -9.88 -3.68
N LEU A 98 -12.29 -9.04 -2.99
CA LEU A 98 -12.46 -7.59 -3.04
C LEU A 98 -11.74 -6.96 -4.24
N HIS A 99 -10.70 -7.61 -4.77
CA HIS A 99 -10.05 -7.18 -6.00
C HIS A 99 -11.02 -7.27 -7.18
N PHE A 100 -11.04 -6.24 -8.02
CA PHE A 100 -11.97 -6.08 -9.16
C PHE A 100 -13.46 -6.10 -8.80
N SER A 101 -13.83 -6.06 -7.50
CA SER A 101 -15.22 -5.91 -7.05
C SER A 101 -15.71 -4.46 -7.24
N ASP A 102 -16.95 -4.17 -6.83
CA ASP A 102 -17.49 -2.80 -6.84
C ASP A 102 -16.87 -1.91 -5.74
N LEU A 103 -16.17 -2.51 -4.77
CA LEU A 103 -15.38 -1.80 -3.77
C LEU A 103 -13.96 -1.44 -4.25
N ASP A 104 -13.60 -1.76 -5.47
CA ASP A 104 -12.29 -1.47 -6.04
C ASP A 104 -12.41 -0.45 -7.18
N TRP A 105 -11.60 0.61 -7.15
CA TRP A 105 -11.49 1.58 -8.24
C TRP A 105 -10.94 0.97 -9.54
N LYS A 106 -10.32 -0.22 -9.49
CA LYS A 106 -9.83 -1.01 -10.63
C LYS A 106 -8.81 -0.23 -11.48
N TYR A 107 -7.94 0.52 -10.84
CA TYR A 107 -6.97 1.34 -11.57
C TYR A 107 -5.98 0.49 -12.35
N MET A 108 -5.65 1.00 -13.55
CA MET A 108 -4.54 0.51 -14.35
C MET A 108 -3.53 1.64 -14.54
N THR A 109 -2.25 1.33 -14.47
CA THR A 109 -1.21 2.29 -14.82
C THR A 109 -1.18 2.50 -16.34
N VAL A 110 -0.54 3.57 -16.77
CA VAL A 110 -0.06 3.65 -18.16
C VAL A 110 0.91 2.49 -18.43
N PRO A 111 1.16 2.13 -19.71
CA PRO A 111 2.18 1.14 -20.05
C PRO A 111 3.52 1.47 -19.40
N GLN A 112 4.04 0.58 -18.55
CA GLN A 112 5.27 0.80 -17.79
C GLN A 112 6.50 0.53 -18.64
N ARG A 113 7.21 1.59 -19.03
CA ARG A 113 8.34 1.54 -19.97
C ARG A 113 9.41 0.52 -19.56
N HIS A 114 9.71 0.43 -18.26
CA HIS A 114 10.76 -0.44 -17.73
C HIS A 114 10.24 -1.82 -17.29
N LEU A 115 8.94 -2.11 -17.49
CA LEU A 115 8.31 -3.40 -17.25
C LEU A 115 7.64 -3.91 -18.56
N ASN A 116 8.43 -4.00 -19.63
CA ASN A 116 8.03 -4.51 -20.96
C ASN A 116 6.85 -3.75 -21.59
N GLY A 117 6.63 -2.48 -21.24
CA GLY A 117 5.52 -1.69 -21.75
C GLY A 117 4.13 -2.18 -21.33
N ALA A 118 4.03 -3.07 -20.35
CA ALA A 118 2.77 -3.60 -19.88
C ALA A 118 2.17 -2.72 -18.78
N PRO A 119 0.87 -2.39 -18.82
CA PRO A 119 0.20 -1.74 -17.70
C PRO A 119 0.15 -2.66 -16.49
N ARG A 120 0.05 -2.08 -15.30
CA ARG A 120 -0.07 -2.82 -14.03
C ARG A 120 -1.37 -2.43 -13.33
N TYR A 121 -2.06 -3.45 -12.84
CA TYR A 121 -3.23 -3.24 -11.99
C TYR A 121 -2.80 -2.69 -10.63
N ASN A 122 -3.51 -1.64 -10.19
CA ASN A 122 -3.28 -0.96 -8.92
C ASN A 122 -4.61 -0.85 -8.16
N CYS A 123 -4.83 -1.78 -7.23
CA CYS A 123 -6.02 -1.76 -6.39
C CYS A 123 -6.07 -0.50 -5.52
N ALA A 124 -7.24 0.10 -5.46
CA ALA A 124 -7.54 1.13 -4.48
C ALA A 124 -9.01 0.99 -4.06
N ILE A 125 -9.25 0.96 -2.76
CA ILE A 125 -10.60 0.73 -2.25
C ILE A 125 -11.47 1.96 -2.36
N LYS A 126 -12.72 1.73 -2.76
CA LYS A 126 -13.83 2.66 -2.80
C LYS A 126 -14.84 2.23 -1.73
N GLY A 127 -14.71 2.75 -0.52
CA GLY A 127 -15.56 2.38 0.62
C GLY A 127 -15.05 2.94 1.95
N LEU A 128 -15.97 3.12 2.87
CA LEU A 128 -15.68 3.65 4.21
C LEU A 128 -14.69 2.71 4.94
N SER A 129 -13.56 3.23 5.37
CA SER A 129 -12.38 2.57 5.95
C SER A 129 -11.21 2.36 4.97
N GLY A 130 -11.40 2.53 3.66
CA GLY A 130 -10.34 2.52 2.65
C GLY A 130 -9.46 1.27 2.70
N GLY A 131 -8.13 1.43 2.64
CA GLY A 131 -7.17 0.33 2.55
C GLY A 131 -7.28 -0.74 3.65
N THR A 132 -7.82 -0.41 4.84
CA THR A 132 -8.02 -1.40 5.91
C THR A 132 -9.05 -2.47 5.58
N ILE A 133 -9.86 -2.27 4.54
CA ILE A 133 -10.84 -3.24 4.05
C ILE A 133 -10.15 -4.45 3.37
N ILE A 134 -9.02 -4.22 2.69
CA ILE A 134 -8.42 -5.22 1.80
C ILE A 134 -6.97 -5.59 2.17
N ASN A 135 -6.28 -4.81 3.00
CA ASN A 135 -4.88 -5.05 3.34
C ASN A 135 -4.65 -6.45 3.93
N THR A 136 -3.39 -6.91 3.90
CA THR A 136 -3.03 -8.25 4.43
C THR A 136 -2.90 -8.28 5.95
N GLY A 137 -3.04 -7.14 6.62
CA GLY A 137 -3.02 -7.04 8.08
C GLY A 137 -1.63 -6.99 8.72
N GLY A 138 -0.56 -6.98 7.93
CA GLY A 138 0.79 -6.82 8.47
C GLY A 138 0.91 -5.55 9.31
N TRP A 139 1.49 -5.64 10.52
CA TRP A 139 1.68 -4.53 11.45
C TRP A 139 3.16 -4.32 11.69
N ILE A 140 3.76 -3.50 10.83
CA ILE A 140 5.22 -3.40 10.73
C ILE A 140 5.60 -1.92 10.74
N ARG A 141 6.61 -1.57 11.54
CA ARG A 141 7.26 -0.26 11.50
C ARG A 141 8.53 -0.35 10.66
N GLY A 142 8.83 0.72 9.91
CA GLY A 142 10.08 0.86 9.17
C GLY A 142 11.29 1.15 10.05
N ASP A 143 12.42 1.33 9.40
CA ASP A 143 13.64 1.80 10.06
C ASP A 143 13.43 3.18 10.70
N ALA A 144 14.00 3.40 11.87
CA ALA A 144 13.96 4.70 12.52
C ALA A 144 14.51 5.81 11.60
N LEU A 145 15.54 5.48 10.82
CA LEU A 145 16.16 6.38 9.86
C LEU A 145 15.19 6.88 8.77
N ASP A 146 14.17 6.13 8.41
CA ASP A 146 13.18 6.54 7.39
C ASP A 146 12.35 7.73 7.89
N TYR A 147 11.92 7.66 9.15
CA TYR A 147 11.16 8.75 9.79
C TYR A 147 12.04 9.96 10.09
N ASP A 148 13.30 9.73 10.50
CA ASP A 148 14.25 10.80 10.74
C ASP A 148 14.56 11.56 9.44
N GLU A 149 14.48 10.87 8.29
CA GLU A 149 14.56 11.50 6.97
C GLU A 149 13.40 12.46 6.72
N TRP A 150 12.15 12.06 7.04
CA TRP A 150 11.00 12.96 6.95
C TRP A 150 11.18 14.20 7.81
N ALA A 151 11.63 14.02 9.08
CA ALA A 151 11.90 15.14 9.98
C ALA A 151 12.92 16.12 9.41
N ARG A 152 14.00 15.60 8.81
CA ARG A 152 15.04 16.40 8.17
C ARG A 152 14.51 17.16 6.96
N GLU A 153 13.70 16.51 6.11
CA GLU A 153 13.15 17.09 4.89
C GLU A 153 12.24 18.28 5.19
N VAL A 154 11.36 18.16 6.20
CA VAL A 154 10.45 19.24 6.60
C VAL A 154 10.97 20.13 7.73
N LYS A 155 12.16 19.82 8.26
CA LYS A 155 12.77 20.52 9.40
C LYS A 155 11.87 20.58 10.64
N ASP A 156 11.28 19.41 10.97
CA ASP A 156 10.31 19.29 12.04
C ASP A 156 10.44 17.92 12.72
N ASP A 157 11.03 17.89 13.92
CA ASP A 157 11.31 16.67 14.69
C ASP A 157 10.06 15.87 15.09
N ARG A 158 8.86 16.46 14.94
CA ARG A 158 7.59 15.72 15.14
C ARG A 158 7.43 14.56 14.17
N TRP A 159 8.14 14.58 13.02
CA TRP A 159 8.13 13.55 12.01
C TRP A 159 9.28 12.54 12.15
N SER A 160 10.21 12.73 13.11
CA SER A 160 11.22 11.72 13.42
C SER A 160 10.59 10.47 14.03
N TYR A 161 11.34 9.36 14.08
CA TYR A 161 10.89 8.15 14.75
C TYR A 161 10.43 8.44 16.19
N ASN A 162 11.24 9.15 16.97
CA ASN A 162 10.90 9.52 18.34
C ASN A 162 9.70 10.47 18.42
N GLY A 163 9.54 11.37 17.45
CA GLY A 163 8.39 12.27 17.36
C GLY A 163 7.08 11.54 17.06
N LEU A 164 7.14 10.47 16.25
CA LEU A 164 5.99 9.65 15.87
C LEU A 164 5.69 8.51 16.86
N LEU A 165 6.68 8.05 17.60
CA LEU A 165 6.55 6.93 18.54
C LEU A 165 5.37 7.03 19.53
N PRO A 166 5.04 8.21 20.11
CA PRO A 166 3.85 8.36 20.96
C PRO A 166 2.54 8.06 20.23
N TYR A 167 2.50 8.25 18.90
CA TYR A 167 1.32 7.97 18.06
C TYR A 167 1.24 6.48 17.73
N PHE A 168 2.38 5.84 17.42
CA PHE A 168 2.44 4.38 17.24
C PHE A 168 1.92 3.67 18.48
N LYS A 169 2.44 4.02 19.66
CA LYS A 169 2.00 3.47 20.94
C LYS A 169 0.52 3.71 21.22
N ARG A 170 -0.01 4.89 20.87
CA ARG A 170 -1.42 5.23 21.06
C ARG A 170 -2.36 4.43 20.17
N SER A 171 -1.91 3.99 19.03
CA SER A 171 -2.73 3.26 18.06
C SER A 171 -2.81 1.76 18.37
N GLU A 172 -1.79 1.16 18.97
CA GLU A 172 -1.71 -0.29 19.16
C GLU A 172 -2.10 -0.76 20.57
N LYS A 173 -2.71 -1.95 20.61
CA LYS A 173 -2.79 -2.80 21.78
C LYS A 173 -1.92 -4.02 21.52
N HIS A 174 -0.66 -3.94 21.97
CA HIS A 174 0.34 -4.95 21.70
C HIS A 174 -0.03 -6.29 22.37
N PHE A 175 0.23 -7.40 21.67
CA PHE A 175 -0.16 -8.76 22.09
C PHE A 175 0.65 -9.26 23.30
N ASP A 176 1.93 -8.86 23.41
CA ASP A 176 2.79 -9.24 24.53
C ASP A 176 2.85 -8.10 25.55
N THR A 177 2.25 -8.32 26.71
CA THR A 177 2.22 -7.35 27.80
C THR A 177 3.58 -7.15 28.48
N ASN A 178 4.56 -8.00 28.21
CA ASN A 178 5.94 -7.88 28.70
C ASN A 178 6.88 -7.17 27.69
N ALA A 179 6.37 -6.79 26.51
CA ALA A 179 7.15 -6.04 25.54
C ALA A 179 7.62 -4.70 26.11
N ASP A 180 8.68 -4.13 25.53
CA ASP A 180 9.25 -2.86 25.97
C ASP A 180 8.22 -1.71 25.92
N PRO A 181 7.79 -1.18 27.07
CA PRO A 181 6.80 -0.10 27.12
C PRO A 181 7.35 1.24 26.58
N THR A 182 8.63 1.36 26.33
CA THR A 182 9.19 2.53 25.65
C THR A 182 8.87 2.48 24.16
N GLN A 183 8.72 1.30 23.57
CA GLN A 183 8.44 1.07 22.16
C GLN A 183 6.97 0.76 21.88
N HIS A 184 6.26 0.06 22.76
CA HIS A 184 4.92 -0.46 22.53
C HIS A 184 3.84 0.22 23.39
N GLY A 185 2.61 0.22 22.84
CA GLY A 185 1.38 0.62 23.54
C GLY A 185 0.48 -0.58 23.81
N PHE A 186 -0.25 -0.52 24.94
CA PHE A 186 -1.08 -1.65 25.43
C PHE A 186 -2.57 -1.31 25.50
N ASP A 187 -2.92 -0.03 25.31
CA ASP A 187 -4.29 0.49 25.50
C ASP A 187 -4.86 1.07 24.19
N GLY A 188 -4.15 0.92 23.07
CA GLY A 188 -4.62 1.42 21.77
C GLY A 188 -5.82 0.62 21.23
N PRO A 189 -6.54 1.16 20.26
CA PRO A 189 -7.73 0.53 19.73
C PRO A 189 -7.44 -0.66 18.80
N ILE A 190 -6.24 -0.72 18.21
CA ILE A 190 -5.87 -1.77 17.25
C ILE A 190 -5.17 -2.90 18.00
N VAL A 191 -5.82 -4.05 18.07
CA VAL A 191 -5.24 -5.26 18.67
C VAL A 191 -4.28 -5.88 17.69
N THR A 192 -3.05 -6.17 18.12
CA THR A 192 -2.05 -6.90 17.33
C THR A 192 -1.91 -8.34 17.81
N ALA A 193 -1.38 -9.19 16.95
CA ALA A 193 -1.02 -10.56 17.27
C ALA A 193 0.17 -10.99 16.42
N SER A 194 1.12 -11.73 16.98
CA SER A 194 2.12 -12.42 16.18
C SER A 194 1.59 -13.78 15.72
N VAL A 195 2.29 -14.39 14.75
CA VAL A 195 1.97 -15.76 14.35
C VAL A 195 2.02 -16.69 15.56
N THR A 196 3.06 -16.57 16.37
CA THR A 196 3.22 -17.38 17.60
C THR A 196 2.13 -17.09 18.63
N SER A 197 1.84 -15.83 18.93
CA SER A 197 0.83 -15.45 19.95
C SER A 197 -0.58 -15.85 19.55
N SER A 198 -0.88 -15.93 18.25
CA SER A 198 -2.17 -16.42 17.73
C SER A 198 -2.34 -17.94 17.85
N GLY A 199 -1.27 -18.66 18.20
CA GLY A 199 -1.22 -20.12 18.29
C GLY A 199 -1.12 -20.84 16.93
N ARG A 200 -0.80 -20.13 15.85
CA ARG A 200 -0.51 -20.74 14.55
C ARG A 200 0.86 -21.43 14.58
N LYS A 201 0.93 -22.65 14.05
CA LYS A 201 2.16 -23.44 13.91
C LYS A 201 2.20 -24.06 12.52
N PHE A 202 2.72 -23.34 11.56
CA PHE A 202 2.84 -23.83 10.20
C PHE A 202 3.96 -24.87 10.05
N PRO A 203 3.84 -25.82 9.09
CA PRO A 203 4.72 -27.00 9.02
C PRO A 203 6.16 -26.69 8.65
N LEU A 204 6.44 -25.58 7.97
CA LEU A 204 7.80 -25.21 7.54
C LEU A 204 8.45 -24.15 8.44
N ARG A 205 7.81 -23.76 9.55
CA ARG A 205 8.29 -22.65 10.38
C ARG A 205 9.79 -22.74 10.74
N ASP A 206 10.21 -23.89 11.27
CA ASP A 206 11.61 -24.11 11.67
C ASP A 206 12.53 -24.22 10.43
N THR A 207 12.05 -24.82 9.36
CA THR A 207 12.77 -24.92 8.09
C THR A 207 13.02 -23.54 7.49
N ILE A 208 11.99 -22.69 7.44
CA ILE A 208 12.11 -21.31 6.92
C ILE A 208 13.08 -20.49 7.77
N PHE A 209 13.03 -20.62 9.09
CA PHE A 209 13.97 -19.94 9.98
C PHE A 209 15.43 -20.34 9.66
N LYS A 210 15.70 -21.66 9.49
CA LYS A 210 17.03 -22.17 9.12
C LYS A 210 17.47 -21.67 7.74
N LEU A 211 16.56 -21.67 6.76
CA LEU A 211 16.82 -21.15 5.42
C LEU A 211 17.43 -19.74 5.48
N TRP A 212 16.77 -18.83 6.17
CA TRP A 212 17.22 -17.44 6.30
C TRP A 212 18.48 -17.31 7.16
N SER A 213 18.60 -18.13 8.21
CA SER A 213 19.79 -18.14 9.06
C SER A 213 21.04 -18.56 8.30
N HIS A 214 20.93 -19.50 7.33
CA HIS A 214 22.05 -19.87 6.45
C HIS A 214 22.53 -18.74 5.55
N LEU A 215 21.68 -17.76 5.26
CA LEU A 215 22.08 -16.53 4.57
C LEU A 215 22.68 -15.47 5.50
N GLY A 216 22.91 -15.80 6.78
CA GLY A 216 23.52 -14.91 7.77
C GLY A 216 22.54 -13.98 8.49
N LEU A 217 21.25 -14.09 8.23
CA LEU A 217 20.25 -13.26 8.90
C LEU A 217 20.01 -13.76 10.33
N GLN A 218 19.88 -12.82 11.26
CA GLN A 218 19.69 -13.11 12.67
C GLN A 218 18.22 -12.98 13.08
N HIS A 219 17.83 -13.69 14.13
CA HIS A 219 16.51 -13.52 14.74
C HIS A 219 16.40 -12.16 15.41
N VAL A 220 15.32 -11.44 15.10
CA VAL A 220 14.94 -10.16 15.71
C VAL A 220 13.63 -10.38 16.47
N PRO A 221 13.67 -10.43 17.80
CA PRO A 221 12.47 -10.69 18.61
C PRO A 221 11.39 -9.61 18.46
N ASP A 222 11.81 -8.35 18.24
CA ASP A 222 10.95 -7.21 18.03
C ASP A 222 11.46 -6.36 16.87
N ALA A 223 10.82 -6.48 15.71
CA ALA A 223 11.11 -5.66 14.53
C ALA A 223 10.35 -4.33 14.51
N ASN A 224 9.49 -4.06 15.50
CA ASN A 224 8.71 -2.83 15.58
C ASN A 224 9.31 -1.78 16.53
N ASN A 225 10.62 -1.89 16.82
CA ASN A 225 11.38 -0.95 17.67
C ASN A 225 12.22 0.06 16.87
N GLY A 226 12.02 0.13 15.53
CA GLY A 226 12.79 0.99 14.63
C GLY A 226 14.06 0.35 14.03
N HIS A 227 14.29 -0.95 14.31
CA HIS A 227 15.42 -1.73 13.80
C HIS A 227 14.96 -3.12 13.30
N PRO A 228 14.26 -3.18 12.15
CA PRO A 228 13.60 -4.41 11.70
C PRO A 228 14.53 -5.45 11.03
N GLN A 229 15.84 -5.16 10.84
CA GLN A 229 16.71 -5.98 10.01
C GLN A 229 16.94 -7.38 10.61
N GLY A 230 16.45 -8.42 9.93
CA GLY A 230 16.60 -9.82 10.30
C GLY A 230 15.33 -10.64 10.07
N ILE A 231 15.20 -11.72 10.83
CA ILE A 231 14.07 -12.66 10.79
C ILE A 231 13.19 -12.39 12.00
N THR A 232 11.95 -11.97 11.80
CA THR A 232 11.02 -11.72 12.90
C THR A 232 9.72 -12.52 12.73
N ASP A 233 9.09 -12.86 13.84
CA ASP A 233 7.74 -13.42 13.85
C ASP A 233 6.78 -12.37 13.28
N LEU A 234 6.04 -12.70 12.22
CA LEU A 234 5.15 -11.71 11.58
C LEU A 234 4.10 -11.22 12.58
N VAL A 235 4.04 -9.92 12.77
CA VAL A 235 3.01 -9.25 13.57
C VAL A 235 1.91 -8.74 12.64
N GLU A 236 0.67 -9.00 13.01
CA GLU A 236 -0.52 -8.65 12.24
C GLU A 236 -1.57 -7.97 13.12
N ASN A 237 -2.47 -7.21 12.52
CA ASN A 237 -3.59 -6.56 13.20
C ASN A 237 -4.92 -7.34 13.08
N TRP A 238 -4.87 -8.67 13.07
CA TRP A 238 -6.05 -9.53 13.12
C TRP A 238 -6.49 -9.77 14.57
N LYS A 239 -7.71 -9.40 14.91
CA LYS A 239 -8.28 -9.67 16.23
C LYS A 239 -9.07 -10.98 16.18
N ASP A 240 -8.53 -12.03 16.77
CA ASP A 240 -9.14 -13.37 16.78
C ASP A 240 -9.53 -13.88 15.38
N GLY A 241 -8.66 -13.63 14.40
CA GLY A 241 -8.89 -14.00 13.01
C GLY A 241 -9.84 -13.08 12.23
N LYS A 242 -10.25 -11.97 12.80
CA LYS A 242 -11.11 -10.99 12.16
C LYS A 242 -10.36 -9.71 11.82
N ARG A 243 -10.64 -9.16 10.66
CA ARG A 243 -10.13 -7.88 10.21
C ARG A 243 -10.61 -6.75 11.12
N GLN A 244 -9.74 -5.81 11.40
CA GLN A 244 -10.04 -4.57 12.10
C GLN A 244 -10.04 -3.43 11.08
N ILE A 245 -11.20 -3.09 10.52
CA ILE A 245 -11.31 -1.93 9.64
C ILE A 245 -11.31 -0.63 10.45
N ALA A 246 -10.96 0.48 9.80
CA ALA A 246 -10.78 1.76 10.49
C ALA A 246 -12.08 2.23 11.17
N SER A 247 -13.26 2.09 10.53
CA SER A 247 -14.54 2.52 11.10
C SER A 247 -15.01 1.69 12.31
N ASP A 248 -14.59 0.41 12.40
CA ASP A 248 -14.88 -0.42 13.55
C ASP A 248 -13.97 -0.09 14.74
N THR A 249 -12.74 0.34 14.44
CA THR A 249 -11.69 0.58 15.43
C THR A 249 -11.71 2.02 15.95
N TYR A 250 -12.10 2.95 15.10
CA TYR A 250 -12.23 4.38 15.40
C TYR A 250 -13.69 4.83 15.19
N PRO A 251 -14.50 4.86 16.24
CA PRO A 251 -15.93 5.14 16.12
C PRO A 251 -16.24 6.49 15.46
N LEU A 252 -17.27 6.49 14.63
CA LEU A 252 -17.76 7.68 13.94
C LEU A 252 -19.08 8.20 14.51
N ASP A 253 -19.44 7.74 15.73
CA ASP A 253 -20.65 8.21 16.42
C ASP A 253 -20.65 9.74 16.53
N ARG A 254 -21.81 10.35 16.23
CA ARG A 254 -21.99 11.81 16.22
C ARG A 254 -21.20 12.57 15.14
N ILE A 255 -20.55 11.87 14.22
CA ILE A 255 -19.95 12.47 13.02
C ILE A 255 -20.91 12.27 11.87
N LYS A 256 -21.22 13.35 11.13
CA LYS A 256 -22.01 13.21 9.92
C LYS A 256 -21.15 12.58 8.82
N VAL A 257 -21.54 11.39 8.36
CA VAL A 257 -20.89 10.68 7.27
C VAL A 257 -21.81 10.66 6.05
N LEU A 258 -21.29 11.03 4.88
CA LEU A 258 -21.94 10.86 3.59
C LEU A 258 -21.16 9.82 2.81
N THR A 259 -21.76 8.66 2.62
CA THR A 259 -21.23 7.59 1.75
C THR A 259 -21.81 7.70 0.34
N ASP A 260 -21.28 6.92 -0.61
CA ASP A 260 -21.65 6.96 -2.02
C ASP A 260 -21.66 8.38 -2.62
N THR A 261 -20.76 9.24 -2.09
CA THR A 261 -20.73 10.67 -2.36
C THR A 261 -19.34 11.09 -2.83
N LEU A 262 -19.21 11.34 -4.13
CA LEU A 262 -17.94 11.74 -4.75
C LEU A 262 -17.76 13.24 -4.68
N VAL A 263 -16.66 13.69 -4.09
CA VAL A 263 -16.24 15.10 -4.13
C VAL A 263 -15.53 15.38 -5.46
N ARG A 264 -15.97 16.43 -6.13
CA ARG A 264 -15.36 16.95 -7.35
C ARG A 264 -14.10 17.75 -7.04
N ARG A 265 -14.25 18.78 -6.18
CA ARG A 265 -13.18 19.74 -5.86
C ARG A 265 -13.38 20.44 -4.53
N VAL A 266 -12.33 21.07 -4.04
CA VAL A 266 -12.39 22.08 -2.98
C VAL A 266 -12.78 23.42 -3.58
N ILE A 267 -13.69 24.14 -2.93
CA ILE A 267 -14.07 25.51 -3.27
C ILE A 267 -13.10 26.46 -2.60
N ILE A 268 -12.40 27.25 -3.42
CA ILE A 268 -11.38 28.21 -2.97
C ILE A 268 -11.84 29.59 -3.44
N ASN A 269 -11.91 30.55 -2.52
CA ASN A 269 -12.29 31.93 -2.84
C ASN A 269 -11.10 32.75 -3.37
N ASP A 270 -11.38 34.01 -3.78
CA ASP A 270 -10.39 34.92 -4.36
C ASP A 270 -9.23 35.25 -3.39
N ASP A 271 -9.45 35.15 -2.07
CA ASP A 271 -8.41 35.34 -1.02
C ASP A 271 -7.54 34.08 -0.80
N LYS A 272 -7.68 33.07 -1.67
CA LYS A 272 -7.03 31.75 -1.56
C LYS A 272 -7.34 31.05 -0.24
N VAL A 273 -8.60 31.06 0.18
CA VAL A 273 -9.12 30.37 1.35
C VAL A 273 -10.02 29.24 0.89
N ALA A 274 -9.79 28.02 1.37
CA ALA A 274 -10.72 26.92 1.20
C ALA A 274 -11.97 27.17 2.07
N VAL A 275 -13.13 27.23 1.42
CA VAL A 275 -14.42 27.60 2.04
C VAL A 275 -15.46 26.49 1.99
N GLY A 276 -15.17 25.38 1.31
CA GLY A 276 -16.09 24.24 1.17
C GLY A 276 -15.64 23.25 0.11
N VAL A 277 -16.55 22.37 -0.27
CA VAL A 277 -16.36 21.38 -1.34
C VAL A 277 -17.57 21.37 -2.27
N GLU A 278 -17.33 21.03 -3.53
CA GLU A 278 -18.34 20.74 -4.55
C GLU A 278 -18.35 19.23 -4.81
N LEU A 279 -19.53 18.63 -4.78
CA LEU A 279 -19.75 17.23 -5.11
C LEU A 279 -19.85 17.03 -6.63
N ALA A 280 -19.71 15.79 -7.08
CA ALA A 280 -19.83 15.43 -8.50
C ALA A 280 -21.22 15.73 -9.09
N ASN A 281 -22.27 15.77 -8.26
CA ASN A 281 -23.64 16.13 -8.64
C ASN A 281 -23.91 17.65 -8.65
N GLY A 282 -22.89 18.47 -8.32
CA GLY A 282 -22.98 19.92 -8.25
C GLY A 282 -23.45 20.49 -6.91
N GLU A 283 -23.82 19.66 -5.94
CA GLU A 283 -24.14 20.09 -4.58
C GLU A 283 -22.88 20.64 -3.89
N THR A 284 -23.05 21.61 -2.99
CA THR A 284 -21.93 22.22 -2.26
C THR A 284 -22.13 22.12 -0.75
N HIS A 285 -21.04 21.85 -0.06
CA HIS A 285 -20.96 21.89 1.40
C HIS A 285 -19.93 22.92 1.82
N MET A 286 -20.33 23.85 2.70
CA MET A 286 -19.49 24.98 3.11
C MET A 286 -18.99 24.80 4.54
N VAL A 287 -17.78 25.30 4.83
CA VAL A 287 -17.31 25.41 6.20
C VAL A 287 -17.69 26.76 6.82
N LYS A 288 -17.84 26.78 8.14
CA LYS A 288 -18.00 28.02 8.90
C LYS A 288 -16.79 28.94 8.71
N GLN A 289 -16.93 30.21 9.05
CA GLN A 289 -15.79 31.12 9.07
C GLN A 289 -14.67 30.58 9.99
N GLY A 290 -13.47 30.44 9.44
CA GLY A 290 -12.34 29.82 10.15
C GLY A 290 -12.32 28.27 10.17
N GLY A 291 -13.35 27.64 9.60
CA GLY A 291 -13.38 26.19 9.41
C GLY A 291 -12.33 25.69 8.42
N GLN A 292 -12.16 24.39 8.31
CA GLN A 292 -11.12 23.78 7.48
C GLN A 292 -11.66 22.69 6.57
N VAL A 293 -11.04 22.55 5.40
CA VAL A 293 -11.19 21.41 4.51
C VAL A 293 -9.92 20.54 4.63
N VAL A 294 -10.11 19.24 4.80
CA VAL A 294 -9.03 18.25 4.85
C VAL A 294 -9.25 17.24 3.73
N VAL A 295 -8.29 17.06 2.84
CA VAL A 295 -8.33 16.06 1.79
C VAL A 295 -7.61 14.81 2.30
N SER A 296 -8.31 13.67 2.27
CA SER A 296 -7.85 12.34 2.71
C SER A 296 -8.29 11.27 1.69
N ALA A 297 -8.22 11.60 0.39
CA ALA A 297 -8.72 10.77 -0.70
C ALA A 297 -7.71 9.73 -1.21
N GLY A 298 -6.58 9.57 -0.51
CA GLY A 298 -5.51 8.62 -0.83
C GLY A 298 -4.57 9.10 -1.94
N ALA A 299 -3.46 8.38 -2.12
CA ALA A 299 -2.37 8.80 -3.00
C ALA A 299 -2.78 8.99 -4.47
N TYR A 300 -3.81 8.31 -4.95
CA TYR A 300 -4.29 8.46 -6.32
C TYR A 300 -5.29 9.60 -6.48
N ARG A 301 -6.22 9.79 -5.54
CA ARG A 301 -7.30 10.76 -5.71
C ARG A 301 -7.05 12.09 -5.03
N THR A 302 -6.24 12.17 -4.02
CA THR A 302 -5.86 13.44 -3.38
C THR A 302 -5.27 14.42 -4.39
N PRO A 303 -4.26 14.05 -5.22
CA PRO A 303 -3.79 14.98 -6.26
C PRO A 303 -4.86 15.29 -7.30
N GLN A 304 -5.75 14.36 -7.66
CA GLN A 304 -6.84 14.61 -8.58
C GLN A 304 -7.80 15.68 -8.02
N VAL A 305 -8.21 15.58 -6.75
CA VAL A 305 -9.05 16.58 -6.09
C VAL A 305 -8.37 17.95 -6.08
N LEU A 306 -7.08 18.01 -5.75
CA LEU A 306 -6.30 19.26 -5.76
C LEU A 306 -6.21 19.88 -7.16
N GLN A 307 -5.90 19.07 -8.18
CA GLN A 307 -5.83 19.50 -9.58
C GLN A 307 -7.19 20.01 -10.09
N LEU A 308 -8.30 19.28 -9.81
CA LEU A 308 -9.65 19.72 -10.13
C LEU A 308 -10.05 21.01 -9.39
N SER A 309 -9.40 21.32 -8.26
CA SER A 309 -9.56 22.57 -7.50
C SER A 309 -8.71 23.71 -8.05
N GLY A 310 -7.99 23.53 -9.16
CA GLY A 310 -7.12 24.55 -9.73
C GLY A 310 -5.75 24.68 -9.07
N ILE A 311 -5.31 23.66 -8.30
CA ILE A 311 -3.99 23.61 -7.66
C ILE A 311 -3.12 22.59 -8.40
N GLY A 312 -2.10 23.03 -9.13
CA GLY A 312 -1.26 22.14 -9.93
C GLY A 312 -0.46 22.87 -10.99
N ASP A 313 0.07 22.12 -11.96
CA ASP A 313 0.77 22.67 -13.14
C ASP A 313 -0.22 23.40 -14.07
N PRO A 314 -0.06 24.71 -14.30
CA PRO A 314 -0.95 25.50 -15.14
C PRO A 314 -1.09 24.95 -16.58
N SER A 315 0.01 24.44 -17.13
CA SER A 315 0.01 23.90 -18.49
C SER A 315 -0.82 22.63 -18.61
N HIS A 316 -0.83 21.82 -17.56
CA HIS A 316 -1.64 20.61 -17.47
C HIS A 316 -3.10 20.93 -17.19
N LEU A 317 -3.39 21.79 -16.21
CA LEU A 317 -4.75 22.19 -15.84
C LEU A 317 -5.52 22.82 -17.01
N SER A 318 -4.86 23.69 -17.79
CA SER A 318 -5.47 24.37 -18.94
C SER A 318 -5.93 23.39 -20.04
N LYS A 319 -5.24 22.26 -20.23
CA LYS A 319 -5.64 21.20 -21.19
C LYS A 319 -7.01 20.59 -20.84
N HIS A 320 -7.39 20.65 -19.58
CA HIS A 320 -8.67 20.13 -19.07
C HIS A 320 -9.70 21.24 -18.81
N GLY A 321 -9.42 22.49 -19.25
CA GLY A 321 -10.32 23.63 -19.06
C GLY A 321 -10.43 24.09 -17.60
N ILE A 322 -9.44 23.80 -16.77
CA ILE A 322 -9.40 24.17 -15.35
C ILE A 322 -8.57 25.44 -15.19
N THR A 323 -9.19 26.47 -14.59
CA THR A 323 -8.51 27.71 -14.23
C THR A 323 -7.54 27.48 -13.09
N THR A 324 -6.28 27.87 -13.27
CA THR A 324 -5.26 27.77 -12.23
C THR A 324 -5.52 28.80 -11.14
N ILE A 325 -5.72 28.34 -9.91
CA ILE A 325 -5.80 29.16 -8.69
C ILE A 325 -4.40 29.28 -8.07
N LEU A 326 -3.66 28.18 -8.08
CA LEU A 326 -2.30 28.13 -7.54
C LEU A 326 -1.40 27.30 -8.45
N ASP A 327 -0.32 27.91 -8.92
CA ASP A 327 0.76 27.20 -9.61
C ASP A 327 1.58 26.41 -8.57
N LEU A 328 1.37 25.09 -8.54
CA LEU A 328 2.02 24.15 -7.64
C LEU A 328 2.25 22.80 -8.37
N PRO A 329 3.22 22.73 -9.29
CA PRO A 329 3.42 21.59 -10.19
C PRO A 329 3.83 20.30 -9.46
N GLN A 330 4.16 20.39 -8.18
CA GLN A 330 4.46 19.23 -7.34
C GLN A 330 3.22 18.40 -6.96
N VAL A 331 1.99 18.93 -7.18
CA VAL A 331 0.75 18.17 -6.99
C VAL A 331 0.64 17.08 -8.03
N GLY A 332 0.61 15.83 -7.57
CA GLY A 332 0.62 14.63 -8.40
C GLY A 332 2.01 14.17 -8.82
N ALA A 333 3.06 14.96 -8.64
CA ALA A 333 4.45 14.53 -8.83
C ALA A 333 4.93 13.66 -7.65
N ASN A 334 6.12 13.06 -7.80
CA ASN A 334 6.75 12.26 -6.75
C ASN A 334 5.95 10.99 -6.34
N LEU A 335 5.08 10.47 -7.21
CA LEU A 335 4.48 9.16 -6.97
C LEU A 335 5.59 8.12 -6.81
N HIS A 336 5.53 7.37 -5.73
CA HIS A 336 6.37 6.19 -5.50
C HIS A 336 5.52 5.04 -4.96
N ASP A 337 6.00 3.82 -5.16
CA ASP A 337 5.33 2.60 -4.72
C ASP A 337 6.35 1.48 -4.61
N HIS A 338 6.12 0.49 -3.77
CA HIS A 338 6.98 -0.67 -3.66
C HIS A 338 6.77 -1.62 -4.83
N LEU A 339 7.84 -1.95 -5.55
CA LEU A 339 7.84 -3.01 -6.55
C LEU A 339 8.16 -4.34 -5.90
N MET A 340 7.37 -5.38 -6.19
CA MET A 340 7.59 -6.74 -5.72
C MET A 340 7.72 -7.73 -6.87
N LEU A 341 8.28 -8.91 -6.57
CA LEU A 341 8.26 -10.07 -7.44
C LEU A 341 7.87 -11.32 -6.67
N PHE A 342 6.92 -12.08 -7.20
CA PHE A 342 6.63 -13.44 -6.76
C PHE A 342 7.50 -14.47 -7.48
N ARG A 343 7.96 -15.48 -6.75
CA ARG A 343 8.63 -16.66 -7.28
C ARG A 343 7.94 -17.92 -6.78
N TYR A 344 7.78 -18.91 -7.64
CA TYR A 344 6.97 -20.09 -7.39
C TYR A 344 7.82 -21.35 -7.42
N TRP A 345 7.64 -22.22 -6.43
CA TRP A 345 8.51 -23.36 -6.17
C TRP A 345 7.72 -24.64 -6.09
N LYS A 346 8.16 -25.67 -6.79
CA LYS A 346 7.60 -27.01 -6.75
C LYS A 346 8.18 -27.78 -5.56
N LEU A 347 7.31 -28.24 -4.66
CA LEU A 347 7.72 -28.99 -3.48
C LEU A 347 8.26 -30.38 -3.85
N ARG A 348 9.33 -30.80 -3.16
CA ARG A 348 9.88 -32.17 -3.31
C ARG A 348 9.00 -33.20 -2.64
N HIS A 349 8.40 -32.87 -1.51
CA HIS A 349 7.61 -33.75 -0.66
C HIS A 349 6.23 -33.20 -0.38
N PRO A 350 5.38 -33.02 -1.43
CA PRO A 350 4.03 -32.48 -1.27
C PRO A 350 3.12 -33.39 -0.42
N GLU A 351 3.42 -34.68 -0.34
CA GLU A 351 2.72 -35.65 0.50
C GLU A 351 2.81 -35.34 2.00
N LYS A 352 3.77 -34.49 2.42
CA LYS A 352 3.90 -34.04 3.82
C LYS A 352 2.88 -32.95 4.21
N GLY A 353 2.06 -32.46 3.28
CA GLY A 353 1.03 -31.45 3.61
C GLY A 353 1.61 -30.07 3.89
N LEU A 354 2.58 -29.61 3.11
CA LEU A 354 3.37 -28.42 3.38
C LEU A 354 2.76 -27.11 2.83
N SER A 355 1.66 -27.17 2.10
CA SER A 355 1.06 -26.01 1.44
C SER A 355 -0.45 -26.11 1.37
N ILE A 356 -1.12 -24.97 1.26
CA ILE A 356 -2.57 -24.85 1.08
C ILE A 356 -2.99 -25.58 -0.19
N GLY A 357 -4.09 -26.34 -0.07
CA GLY A 357 -4.61 -27.23 -1.12
C GLY A 357 -4.32 -28.70 -0.86
N SER A 358 -3.30 -29.02 -0.06
CA SER A 358 -3.11 -30.38 0.45
C SER A 358 -4.21 -30.70 1.50
N PRO A 359 -4.79 -31.92 1.46
CA PRO A 359 -5.74 -32.34 2.51
C PRO A 359 -5.08 -32.46 3.90
N LEU A 360 -3.76 -32.55 3.95
CA LEU A 360 -2.97 -32.62 5.19
C LEU A 360 -2.57 -31.24 5.72
N PHE A 361 -2.70 -30.18 4.90
CA PHE A 361 -2.41 -28.82 5.36
C PHE A 361 -3.57 -28.29 6.20
N GLY A 362 -3.37 -28.29 7.48
CA GLY A 362 -4.36 -27.78 8.42
C GLY A 362 -3.81 -27.84 9.83
N GLY A 363 -4.20 -26.91 10.65
CA GLY A 363 -3.80 -26.82 12.04
C GLY A 363 -4.69 -25.89 12.83
N PRO A 364 -4.63 -25.93 14.14
CA PRO A 364 -5.36 -24.99 14.99
C PRO A 364 -4.98 -23.56 14.63
N ASN A 365 -5.98 -22.70 14.51
CA ASN A 365 -5.83 -21.27 14.35
C ASN A 365 -5.24 -20.79 13.00
N TYR A 366 -5.09 -21.63 11.97
CA TYR A 366 -4.55 -21.21 10.66
C TYR A 366 -5.36 -20.08 10.01
N GLU A 367 -6.66 -20.00 10.30
CA GLU A 367 -7.55 -18.95 9.81
C GLU A 367 -7.42 -17.61 10.57
N LYS A 368 -6.62 -17.56 11.63
CA LYS A 368 -6.46 -16.33 12.43
C LYS A 368 -5.54 -15.28 11.82
N GLY A 369 -4.97 -15.51 10.65
CA GLY A 369 -4.10 -14.56 9.96
C GLY A 369 -3.66 -15.07 8.61
N GLY A 370 -2.65 -14.42 8.01
CA GLY A 370 -2.07 -14.82 6.73
C GLY A 370 -1.32 -16.16 6.79
N PRO A 371 -1.17 -16.85 5.64
CA PRO A 371 -0.39 -18.11 5.56
C PRO A 371 1.11 -17.84 5.44
N VAL A 372 1.66 -17.15 6.43
CA VAL A 372 3.06 -16.70 6.53
C VAL A 372 3.52 -16.84 7.97
N ASP A 373 4.77 -17.25 8.18
CA ASP A 373 5.38 -17.34 9.51
C ASP A 373 6.23 -16.13 9.84
N TRP A 374 7.22 -15.90 8.99
CA TRP A 374 8.32 -15.00 9.22
C TRP A 374 8.27 -13.83 8.26
N LEU A 375 8.49 -12.64 8.79
CA LEU A 375 8.89 -11.49 8.02
C LEU A 375 10.41 -11.38 8.05
N VAL A 376 10.99 -11.10 6.91
CA VAL A 376 12.44 -10.93 6.79
C VAL A 376 12.74 -9.60 6.13
N THR A 377 13.57 -8.79 6.77
CA THR A 377 14.09 -7.57 6.16
C THR A 377 15.61 -7.61 6.12
N ALA A 378 16.20 -7.08 5.05
CA ALA A 378 17.62 -7.14 4.84
C ALA A 378 18.18 -5.94 4.09
N PRO A 379 19.44 -5.54 4.38
CA PRO A 379 20.18 -4.64 3.52
C PRO A 379 20.62 -5.35 2.23
N VAL A 380 20.90 -4.57 1.19
CA VAL A 380 21.69 -5.05 0.03
C VAL A 380 23.16 -4.69 0.20
N PRO A 381 24.08 -5.30 -0.57
CA PRO A 381 25.50 -4.94 -0.54
C PRO A 381 25.73 -3.44 -0.84
N ILE A 382 26.43 -2.76 0.07
CA ILE A 382 26.56 -1.29 0.05
C ILE A 382 27.41 -0.79 -1.12
N ALA A 383 28.52 -1.45 -1.46
CA ALA A 383 29.40 -0.97 -2.51
C ALA A 383 28.74 -0.98 -3.91
N PRO A 384 28.02 -2.03 -4.33
CA PRO A 384 27.22 -1.99 -5.56
C PRO A 384 26.06 -1.00 -5.50
N LEU A 385 25.40 -0.84 -4.34
CA LEU A 385 24.35 0.17 -4.15
C LEU A 385 24.88 1.57 -4.36
N LYS A 386 26.07 1.88 -3.83
CA LYS A 386 26.75 3.17 -4.04
C LYS A 386 27.04 3.42 -5.51
N ALA A 387 27.55 2.40 -6.22
CA ALA A 387 27.79 2.50 -7.65
C ALA A 387 26.51 2.74 -8.46
N ALA A 388 25.39 2.12 -8.06
CA ALA A 388 24.09 2.36 -8.67
C ALA A 388 23.59 3.80 -8.43
N LEU A 389 23.75 4.30 -7.21
CA LEU A 389 23.44 5.71 -6.87
C LEU A 389 24.27 6.70 -7.70
N GLU A 390 25.59 6.48 -7.79
CA GLU A 390 26.49 7.35 -8.57
C GLU A 390 26.10 7.37 -10.07
N LYS A 391 25.61 6.25 -10.58
CA LYS A 391 25.11 6.17 -11.95
C LYS A 391 23.80 6.95 -12.14
N ASP A 392 22.87 6.84 -11.20
CA ASP A 392 21.58 7.54 -11.25
C ASP A 392 21.71 9.04 -11.04
N GLU A 393 22.60 9.49 -10.13
CA GLU A 393 22.82 10.89 -9.80
C GLU A 393 23.81 11.60 -10.74
N GLY A 394 24.62 10.84 -11.47
CA GLY A 394 25.63 11.38 -12.38
C GLY A 394 26.84 12.01 -11.71
N HIS A 395 27.05 11.79 -10.42
CA HIS A 395 28.20 12.28 -9.64
C HIS A 395 28.59 11.28 -8.53
N GLN A 396 29.75 11.48 -7.94
CA GLN A 396 30.20 10.67 -6.80
C GLN A 396 29.32 10.92 -5.58
N VAL A 397 28.94 9.84 -4.91
CA VAL A 397 28.11 9.83 -3.70
C VAL A 397 28.98 9.57 -2.47
N THR A 398 28.78 10.36 -1.42
CA THR A 398 29.46 10.15 -0.13
C THR A 398 28.76 9.04 0.68
N ASP A 399 29.48 8.45 1.64
CA ASP A 399 28.93 7.44 2.54
C ASP A 399 27.84 7.99 3.48
N ASP A 400 27.69 9.32 3.53
CA ASP A 400 26.61 10.02 4.24
C ASP A 400 25.27 10.02 3.52
N HIS A 401 25.23 9.50 2.27
CA HIS A 401 23.99 9.42 1.53
C HIS A 401 22.95 8.58 2.29
N VAL A 402 21.70 9.04 2.31
CA VAL A 402 20.63 8.49 3.12
C VAL A 402 20.41 6.98 2.90
N LEU A 403 20.53 6.49 1.67
CA LEU A 403 20.37 5.06 1.35
C LEU A 403 21.58 4.20 1.74
N LEU A 404 22.74 4.81 2.00
CA LEU A 404 23.97 4.12 2.40
C LEU A 404 24.16 4.08 3.92
N LYS A 405 23.49 4.98 4.66
CA LYS A 405 23.48 4.95 6.11
C LYS A 405 22.81 3.70 6.61
N GLY A 406 23.48 2.97 7.46
CA GLY A 406 22.96 1.69 7.89
C GLY A 406 22.92 1.48 9.39
N PRO A 407 22.33 0.37 9.80
CA PRO A 407 21.63 -0.61 8.95
C PRO A 407 20.29 -0.09 8.42
N ARG A 408 19.94 -0.45 7.18
CA ARG A 408 18.64 -0.14 6.55
C ARG A 408 18.05 -1.37 5.87
N SER A 409 16.73 -1.43 5.85
CA SER A 409 15.98 -2.48 5.19
C SER A 409 15.71 -2.07 3.74
N HIS A 410 16.55 -2.53 2.82
CA HIS A 410 16.34 -2.32 1.38
C HIS A 410 15.36 -3.34 0.77
N LEU A 411 15.25 -4.51 1.40
CA LEU A 411 14.38 -5.62 0.98
C LEU A 411 13.49 -6.06 2.12
N GLU A 412 12.24 -6.35 1.80
CA GLU A 412 11.33 -7.15 2.62
C GLU A 412 10.98 -8.44 1.87
N MET A 413 10.98 -9.57 2.58
CA MET A 413 10.89 -10.90 1.99
C MET A 413 10.05 -11.84 2.85
N ASN A 414 9.31 -12.74 2.17
CA ASN A 414 8.50 -13.77 2.84
C ASN A 414 8.46 -15.06 2.03
N LEU A 415 8.15 -16.16 2.73
CA LEU A 415 7.69 -17.41 2.14
C LEU A 415 6.23 -17.64 2.54
N LEU A 416 5.39 -17.95 1.56
CA LEU A 416 3.96 -18.17 1.74
C LEU A 416 3.60 -19.62 1.49
N TYR A 417 2.70 -20.15 2.31
CA TYR A 417 2.14 -21.51 2.21
C TYR A 417 1.01 -21.63 1.17
N ALA A 418 1.01 -20.76 0.19
CA ALA A 418 0.00 -20.69 -0.86
C ALA A 418 0.64 -20.31 -2.19
N VAL A 419 -0.11 -20.44 -3.27
CA VAL A 419 0.26 -19.91 -4.60
C VAL A 419 -0.90 -19.06 -5.12
N PHE A 420 -0.61 -17.82 -5.47
CA PHE A 420 -1.55 -16.90 -6.14
C PHE A 420 -0.78 -15.92 -7.03
N GLY A 421 -1.47 -15.34 -8.02
CA GLY A 421 -0.88 -14.34 -8.91
C GLY A 421 0.09 -14.90 -9.96
N ALA A 422 0.22 -16.22 -10.08
CA ALA A 422 1.13 -16.88 -11.03
C ALA A 422 0.77 -16.58 -12.50
N GLU A 423 -0.50 -16.35 -12.75
CA GLU A 423 -1.07 -16.07 -14.05
C GLU A 423 -0.55 -14.75 -14.65
N ALA A 424 -0.22 -13.78 -13.80
CA ALA A 424 0.40 -12.53 -14.24
C ALA A 424 1.78 -12.75 -14.91
N GLN A 425 2.41 -13.89 -14.63
CA GLN A 425 3.66 -14.36 -15.27
C GLN A 425 3.42 -15.43 -16.35
N GLY A 426 2.16 -15.66 -16.74
CA GLY A 426 1.79 -16.71 -17.71
C GLY A 426 1.85 -18.14 -17.16
N LEU A 427 1.98 -18.30 -15.85
CA LEU A 427 2.06 -19.60 -15.20
C LEU A 427 0.65 -20.10 -14.77
N GLN A 428 0.39 -21.38 -14.95
CA GLN A 428 -0.83 -22.04 -14.50
C GLN A 428 -0.47 -23.02 -13.38
N ILE A 429 -0.41 -22.53 -12.14
CA ILE A 429 -0.04 -23.35 -10.97
C ILE A 429 -1.29 -23.60 -10.13
N PRO A 430 -1.77 -24.85 -10.03
CA PRO A 430 -2.96 -25.15 -9.22
C PRO A 430 -2.65 -25.03 -7.72
N MET A 431 -3.62 -24.57 -6.96
CA MET A 431 -3.57 -24.59 -5.49
C MET A 431 -3.92 -25.98 -4.97
N ASP A 432 -3.05 -26.96 -5.21
CA ASP A 432 -3.25 -28.39 -4.92
C ASP A 432 -2.32 -28.92 -3.82
N GLY A 433 -1.60 -28.02 -3.15
CA GLY A 433 -0.68 -28.36 -2.06
C GLY A 433 0.70 -28.83 -2.51
N LYS A 434 1.03 -28.73 -3.81
CA LYS A 434 2.32 -29.17 -4.36
C LYS A 434 3.32 -28.05 -4.56
N SER A 435 2.93 -26.82 -4.23
CA SER A 435 3.74 -25.63 -4.50
C SER A 435 3.66 -24.65 -3.35
N ILE A 436 4.75 -23.88 -3.18
CA ILE A 436 4.84 -22.73 -2.31
C ILE A 436 5.30 -21.53 -3.14
N MET A 437 5.18 -20.35 -2.59
CA MET A 437 5.75 -19.17 -3.21
C MET A 437 6.57 -18.35 -2.23
N THR A 438 7.51 -17.58 -2.78
CA THR A 438 8.21 -16.53 -2.06
C THR A 438 7.90 -15.20 -2.73
N TYR A 439 7.92 -14.11 -1.97
CA TYR A 439 7.98 -12.78 -2.54
C TYR A 439 9.06 -11.94 -1.88
N TYR A 440 9.51 -10.95 -2.62
CA TYR A 440 10.32 -9.86 -2.10
C TYR A 440 9.90 -8.56 -2.74
N MET A 441 10.11 -7.47 -2.00
CA MET A 441 9.91 -6.11 -2.50
C MET A 441 11.10 -5.23 -2.17
N GLY A 442 11.36 -4.25 -3.05
CA GLY A 442 12.29 -3.16 -2.78
C GLY A 442 11.60 -2.10 -1.93
N CYS A 443 12.12 -1.86 -0.72
CA CYS A 443 11.47 -1.00 0.28
C CYS A 443 11.73 0.50 0.09
N LEU A 444 12.86 0.87 -0.50
CA LEU A 444 13.31 2.26 -0.62
C LEU A 444 13.51 2.64 -2.10
N PRO A 445 12.44 2.64 -2.91
CA PRO A 445 12.55 2.91 -4.35
C PRO A 445 13.02 4.35 -4.58
N THR A 446 13.87 4.53 -5.60
CA THR A 446 14.31 5.84 -6.09
C THR A 446 13.57 6.26 -7.36
N SER A 447 12.93 5.34 -8.07
CA SER A 447 12.02 5.67 -9.17
C SER A 447 10.90 6.59 -8.69
N ARG A 448 10.57 7.59 -9.49
CA ARG A 448 9.50 8.55 -9.23
C ARG A 448 8.59 8.65 -10.45
N GLY A 449 7.32 8.70 -10.17
CA GLY A 449 6.25 8.81 -11.14
C GLY A 449 5.31 9.96 -10.88
N SER A 450 4.10 9.88 -11.46
CA SER A 450 3.12 10.96 -11.35
C SER A 450 1.67 10.48 -11.41
N ILE A 451 0.80 11.31 -10.86
CA ILE A 451 -0.65 11.27 -11.00
C ILE A 451 -1.08 12.55 -11.69
N THR A 452 -1.74 12.43 -12.83
CA THR A 452 -2.26 13.59 -13.56
C THR A 452 -3.73 13.38 -13.95
N LEU A 453 -4.40 14.45 -14.33
CA LEU A 453 -5.78 14.36 -14.79
C LEU A 453 -5.84 13.67 -16.16
N GLY A 454 -6.74 12.71 -16.33
CA GLY A 454 -7.16 12.21 -17.63
C GLY A 454 -8.35 12.97 -18.20
N SER A 455 -9.11 13.66 -17.32
CA SER A 455 -10.34 14.39 -17.64
C SER A 455 -10.64 15.41 -16.55
N ASN A 456 -11.55 16.36 -16.82
CA ASN A 456 -12.14 17.23 -15.81
C ASN A 456 -13.37 16.60 -15.11
N ASP A 457 -13.76 15.39 -15.50
CA ASP A 457 -14.79 14.61 -14.81
C ASP A 457 -14.18 13.96 -13.55
N PRO A 458 -14.71 14.23 -12.35
CA PRO A 458 -14.21 13.64 -11.11
C PRO A 458 -14.41 12.12 -11.03
N SER A 459 -15.33 11.55 -11.80
CA SER A 459 -15.56 10.10 -11.85
C SER A 459 -14.51 9.35 -12.69
N ALA A 460 -13.90 10.02 -13.65
CA ALA A 460 -12.86 9.44 -14.49
C ALA A 460 -11.62 9.05 -13.67
N PRO A 461 -10.96 7.93 -14.00
CA PRO A 461 -9.71 7.58 -13.34
C PRO A 461 -8.61 8.61 -13.66
N PRO A 462 -7.72 8.90 -12.71
CA PRO A 462 -6.51 9.68 -13.01
C PRO A 462 -5.57 8.86 -13.91
N VAL A 463 -4.69 9.55 -14.61
CA VAL A 463 -3.55 8.93 -15.31
C VAL A 463 -2.49 8.60 -14.28
N ILE A 464 -2.17 7.31 -14.14
CA ILE A 464 -1.27 6.77 -13.12
C ILE A 464 0.00 6.27 -13.79
N ASP A 465 1.13 6.89 -13.53
CA ASP A 465 2.45 6.46 -13.98
C ASP A 465 3.40 6.35 -12.79
N PRO A 466 3.59 5.17 -12.20
CA PRO A 466 4.57 4.97 -11.14
C PRO A 466 6.02 4.99 -11.61
N ASN A 467 6.26 4.83 -12.91
CA ASN A 467 7.59 4.74 -13.51
C ASN A 467 8.47 3.66 -12.82
N TYR A 468 7.87 2.49 -12.55
CA TYR A 468 8.56 1.39 -11.85
C TYR A 468 9.86 0.98 -12.51
N TYR A 469 10.88 0.63 -11.69
CA TYR A 469 12.12 0.03 -12.15
C TYR A 469 12.95 0.93 -13.07
N ALA A 470 12.81 2.25 -12.94
CA ALA A 470 13.45 3.23 -13.84
C ALA A 470 14.93 3.45 -13.49
N THR A 471 15.30 3.36 -12.22
CA THR A 471 16.64 3.69 -11.71
C THR A 471 17.53 2.45 -11.56
N GLU A 472 18.85 2.65 -11.57
CA GLU A 472 19.81 1.58 -11.30
C GLU A 472 19.77 1.11 -9.84
N VAL A 473 19.44 2.00 -8.92
CA VAL A 473 19.21 1.64 -7.51
C VAL A 473 18.11 0.61 -7.39
N ASP A 474 16.93 0.87 -8.00
CA ASP A 474 15.81 -0.06 -7.95
C ASP A 474 16.17 -1.39 -8.62
N ARG A 475 16.90 -1.35 -9.73
CA ARG A 475 17.38 -2.55 -10.43
C ARG A 475 18.34 -3.36 -9.57
N HIS A 476 19.30 -2.69 -8.92
CA HIS A 476 20.25 -3.36 -8.03
C HIS A 476 19.51 -4.05 -6.87
N VAL A 477 18.62 -3.31 -6.17
CA VAL A 477 17.87 -3.86 -5.03
C VAL A 477 17.02 -5.07 -5.44
N MET A 478 16.29 -4.97 -6.54
CA MET A 478 15.44 -6.06 -7.01
C MET A 478 16.23 -7.27 -7.51
N ARG A 479 17.39 -7.08 -8.14
CA ARG A 479 18.31 -8.17 -8.54
C ARG A 479 18.87 -8.88 -7.32
N GLU A 480 19.26 -8.16 -6.28
CA GLU A 480 19.76 -8.77 -5.04
C GLU A 480 18.67 -9.59 -4.32
N GLY A 481 17.43 -9.10 -4.25
CA GLY A 481 16.30 -9.88 -3.74
C GLY A 481 16.10 -11.19 -4.52
N PHE A 482 16.22 -11.14 -5.85
CA PHE A 482 16.16 -12.33 -6.70
C PHE A 482 17.28 -13.32 -6.35
N ARG A 483 18.53 -12.84 -6.24
CA ARG A 483 19.70 -13.66 -5.89
C ARG A 483 19.58 -14.27 -4.51
N MET A 484 19.09 -13.52 -3.53
CA MET A 484 18.87 -14.03 -2.18
C MET A 484 17.87 -15.19 -2.19
N HIS A 485 16.76 -15.10 -2.93
CA HIS A 485 15.78 -16.19 -3.05
C HIS A 485 16.35 -17.38 -3.84
N SER A 486 17.21 -17.17 -4.84
CA SER A 486 17.90 -18.27 -5.52
C SER A 486 18.84 -19.02 -4.57
N LYS A 487 19.65 -18.29 -3.79
CA LYS A 487 20.50 -18.89 -2.76
C LYS A 487 19.68 -19.63 -1.71
N LEU A 488 18.57 -19.04 -1.25
CA LEU A 488 17.68 -19.64 -0.26
C LEU A 488 17.24 -21.04 -0.70
N MET A 489 16.80 -21.20 -1.95
CA MET A 489 16.21 -22.45 -2.43
C MET A 489 17.21 -23.42 -3.05
N PHE A 490 18.27 -22.92 -3.71
CA PHE A 490 19.19 -23.77 -4.46
C PHE A 490 20.56 -23.99 -3.77
N ASP A 491 20.90 -23.19 -2.75
CA ASP A 491 22.22 -23.28 -2.12
C ASP A 491 22.17 -23.77 -0.69
N THR A 492 21.09 -23.51 0.06
CA THR A 492 20.97 -24.03 1.43
C THR A 492 20.59 -25.51 1.45
N PRO A 493 21.00 -26.28 2.50
CA PRO A 493 20.60 -27.69 2.68
C PRO A 493 19.04 -27.83 2.72
N GLU A 494 18.38 -27.00 3.48
CA GLU A 494 16.92 -27.03 3.65
C GLU A 494 16.20 -26.68 2.35
N GLY A 495 16.72 -25.73 1.55
CA GLY A 495 16.13 -25.35 0.27
C GLY A 495 16.21 -26.50 -0.74
N LYS A 496 17.36 -27.16 -0.84
CA LYS A 496 17.57 -28.33 -1.71
C LYS A 496 16.66 -29.49 -1.33
N GLU A 497 16.39 -29.67 -0.04
CA GLU A 497 15.45 -30.69 0.44
C GLU A 497 13.98 -30.27 0.23
N LEU A 498 13.67 -28.97 0.31
CA LEU A 498 12.32 -28.47 0.25
C LEU A 498 11.75 -28.44 -1.18
N VAL A 499 12.53 -27.98 -2.17
CA VAL A 499 12.06 -27.76 -3.52
C VAL A 499 12.77 -28.62 -4.57
N ILE A 500 12.08 -28.90 -5.68
CA ILE A 500 12.66 -29.57 -6.85
C ILE A 500 13.20 -28.51 -7.82
N GLU A 501 12.38 -27.50 -8.11
CA GLU A 501 12.64 -26.49 -9.14
C GLU A 501 11.79 -25.24 -8.92
N GLU A 502 12.17 -24.15 -9.55
CA GLU A 502 11.33 -22.97 -9.73
C GLU A 502 10.44 -23.16 -10.97
N TYR A 503 9.18 -22.76 -10.89
CA TYR A 503 8.34 -22.65 -12.08
C TYR A 503 8.84 -21.52 -12.96
N THR A 504 9.26 -21.86 -14.17
CA THR A 504 9.77 -20.88 -15.15
C THR A 504 8.64 -20.33 -16.00
N PRO A 505 8.48 -19.00 -16.09
CA PRO A 505 7.49 -18.39 -16.97
C PRO A 505 7.71 -18.80 -18.44
N PRO A 506 6.62 -19.01 -19.21
CA PRO A 506 6.71 -19.39 -20.60
C PRO A 506 7.57 -18.41 -21.43
N GLY A 507 8.47 -18.96 -22.26
CA GLY A 507 9.34 -18.17 -23.12
C GLY A 507 10.62 -17.66 -22.45
N LEU A 508 10.79 -17.84 -21.14
CA LEU A 508 12.01 -17.50 -20.43
C LEU A 508 12.84 -18.75 -20.11
N ALA A 509 14.15 -18.56 -19.98
CA ALA A 509 15.05 -19.62 -19.53
C ALA A 509 14.90 -19.87 -18.01
N SER A 510 15.10 -21.11 -17.58
CA SER A 510 15.32 -21.41 -16.18
C SER A 510 16.61 -20.73 -15.70
N VAL A 511 16.59 -20.16 -14.52
CA VAL A 511 17.71 -19.42 -13.93
C VAL A 511 18.19 -20.09 -12.64
N GLY A 512 19.51 -20.19 -12.47
CA GLY A 512 20.17 -20.76 -11.32
C GLY A 512 20.83 -19.71 -10.42
N LEU A 513 21.85 -20.14 -9.68
CA LEU A 513 22.66 -19.29 -8.81
C LEU A 513 23.55 -18.30 -9.57
N ASP A 514 23.88 -18.63 -10.81
CA ASP A 514 24.75 -17.90 -11.73
C ASP A 514 23.99 -16.99 -12.72
N ALA A 515 22.70 -16.73 -12.45
CA ALA A 515 21.88 -15.89 -13.31
C ALA A 515 22.50 -14.50 -13.51
N SER A 516 22.63 -14.10 -14.79
CA SER A 516 23.10 -12.77 -15.15
C SER A 516 22.05 -11.70 -14.79
N ASP A 517 22.50 -10.44 -14.70
CA ASP A 517 21.60 -9.30 -14.49
C ASP A 517 20.48 -9.24 -15.54
N ASP A 518 20.81 -9.48 -16.81
CA ASP A 518 19.84 -9.46 -17.90
C ASP A 518 18.75 -10.53 -17.73
N GLN A 519 19.14 -11.76 -17.37
CA GLN A 519 18.18 -12.83 -17.11
C GLN A 519 17.28 -12.54 -15.93
N ILE A 520 17.82 -11.94 -14.86
CA ILE A 520 17.04 -11.51 -13.70
C ILE A 520 16.09 -10.38 -14.10
N ASP A 521 16.58 -9.40 -14.87
CA ASP A 521 15.77 -8.28 -15.35
C ASP A 521 14.58 -8.73 -16.20
N GLU A 522 14.77 -9.73 -17.07
CA GLU A 522 13.65 -10.30 -17.85
C GLU A 522 12.56 -10.86 -16.93
N ARG A 523 12.94 -11.54 -15.84
CA ARG A 523 12.00 -12.08 -14.85
C ARG A 523 11.27 -10.94 -14.11
N ILE A 524 11.99 -9.90 -13.69
CA ILE A 524 11.43 -8.74 -13.00
C ILE A 524 10.53 -7.94 -13.94
N LYS A 525 10.94 -7.68 -15.18
CA LYS A 525 10.14 -6.95 -16.17
C LYS A 525 8.83 -7.66 -16.51
N LEU A 526 8.84 -9.00 -16.53
CA LEU A 526 7.64 -9.79 -16.76
C LEU A 526 6.72 -9.78 -15.52
N GLY A 527 7.25 -10.14 -14.35
CA GLY A 527 6.48 -10.46 -13.14
C GLY A 527 6.39 -9.34 -12.12
N GLY A 528 7.16 -8.26 -12.28
CA GLY A 528 7.18 -7.14 -11.33
C GLY A 528 5.83 -6.46 -11.23
N SER A 529 5.35 -6.26 -10.00
CA SER A 529 4.03 -5.71 -9.70
C SER A 529 4.07 -4.86 -8.43
N THR A 530 3.02 -4.09 -8.19
CA THR A 530 2.82 -3.33 -6.95
C THR A 530 2.48 -4.25 -5.77
N VAL A 531 2.78 -3.79 -4.56
CA VAL A 531 2.17 -4.28 -3.30
C VAL A 531 1.08 -3.34 -2.79
N PHE A 532 0.63 -2.40 -3.63
CA PHE A 532 -0.43 -1.43 -3.35
C PHE A 532 -0.08 -0.42 -2.24
N HIS A 533 1.15 0.10 -2.26
CA HIS A 533 1.67 1.09 -1.31
C HIS A 533 1.96 2.46 -1.95
N PRO A 534 1.06 3.03 -2.78
CA PRO A 534 1.33 4.31 -3.41
C PRO A 534 1.40 5.44 -2.39
N GLY A 535 2.36 6.35 -2.59
CA GLY A 535 2.56 7.52 -1.74
C GLY A 535 3.15 8.71 -2.48
N GLY A 536 3.34 9.84 -1.79
CA GLY A 536 4.15 10.95 -2.22
C GLY A 536 3.54 11.98 -3.16
N THR A 537 2.32 11.80 -3.59
CA THR A 537 1.69 12.63 -4.63
C THR A 537 1.21 14.02 -4.15
N ALA A 538 1.28 14.27 -2.84
CA ALA A 538 1.13 15.60 -2.23
C ALA A 538 2.17 15.77 -1.12
N ALA A 539 3.43 15.46 -1.41
CA ALA A 539 4.53 15.27 -0.49
C ALA A 539 4.74 16.45 0.48
N MET A 540 5.07 16.11 1.73
CA MET A 540 5.58 17.07 2.71
C MET A 540 6.83 17.78 2.18
N GLY A 541 7.00 19.04 2.51
CA GLY A 541 8.10 19.88 2.03
C GLY A 541 7.94 20.35 0.57
N LYS A 542 7.01 19.76 -0.21
CA LYS A 542 6.77 20.08 -1.63
C LYS A 542 5.37 20.64 -1.88
N VAL A 543 4.34 19.96 -1.42
CA VAL A 543 2.92 20.34 -1.58
C VAL A 543 2.32 20.83 -0.26
N VAL A 544 2.70 20.19 0.84
CA VAL A 544 2.25 20.56 2.19
C VAL A 544 3.44 20.84 3.09
N ASP A 545 3.23 21.67 4.12
CA ASP A 545 4.20 21.95 5.18
C ASP A 545 4.24 20.81 6.23
N GLY A 546 5.14 20.89 7.22
CA GLY A 546 5.23 19.94 8.34
C GLY A 546 3.99 19.89 9.25
N SER A 547 3.03 20.80 9.07
CA SER A 547 1.71 20.78 9.70
C SER A 547 0.62 20.31 8.72
N LEU A 548 1.00 19.74 7.58
CA LEU A 548 0.15 19.21 6.51
C LEU A 548 -0.78 20.26 5.87
N LYS A 549 -0.45 21.55 5.95
CA LYS A 549 -1.16 22.62 5.25
C LYS A 549 -0.67 22.73 3.82
N VAL A 550 -1.59 22.80 2.87
CA VAL A 550 -1.26 23.05 1.46
C VAL A 550 -0.63 24.45 1.32
N TYR A 551 0.56 24.51 0.72
CA TYR A 551 1.22 25.78 0.49
C TYR A 551 0.34 26.73 -0.31
N GLY A 552 0.33 27.99 0.05
CA GLY A 552 -0.39 29.05 -0.66
C GLY A 552 -1.93 29.05 -0.55
N ILE A 553 -2.54 28.06 0.10
CA ILE A 553 -3.99 28.00 0.34
C ILE A 553 -4.26 27.97 1.85
N LYS A 554 -5.08 28.89 2.32
CA LYS A 554 -5.52 28.93 3.73
C LYS A 554 -6.61 27.89 3.97
N ASN A 555 -6.68 27.34 5.18
CA ASN A 555 -7.72 26.41 5.65
C ASN A 555 -7.83 25.11 4.85
N LEU A 556 -6.78 24.73 4.10
CA LEU A 556 -6.71 23.47 3.37
C LEU A 556 -5.54 22.61 3.90
N ARG A 557 -5.83 21.32 4.17
CA ARG A 557 -4.83 20.32 4.56
C ARG A 557 -4.96 19.07 3.73
N VAL A 558 -3.90 18.28 3.72
CA VAL A 558 -3.90 16.89 3.21
C VAL A 558 -3.47 15.96 4.33
N VAL A 559 -4.23 14.89 4.54
CA VAL A 559 -3.94 13.89 5.60
C VAL A 559 -4.21 12.49 5.07
N ASP A 560 -3.25 11.92 4.35
CA ASP A 560 -3.24 10.53 3.87
C ASP A 560 -1.83 10.16 3.35
N ALA A 561 -1.68 8.98 2.73
CA ALA A 561 -0.40 8.50 2.21
C ALA A 561 0.21 9.41 1.11
N SER A 562 -0.55 10.33 0.51
CA SER A 562 0.00 11.26 -0.49
C SER A 562 1.03 12.23 0.08
N VAL A 563 1.00 12.48 1.41
CA VAL A 563 1.95 13.40 2.06
C VAL A 563 3.31 12.76 2.37
N VAL A 564 3.40 11.42 2.34
CA VAL A 564 4.63 10.68 2.61
C VAL A 564 5.67 11.03 1.55
N SER A 565 6.73 11.73 1.91
CA SER A 565 7.71 12.25 0.94
C SER A 565 8.60 11.14 0.35
N ASN A 566 8.92 10.13 1.16
CA ASN A 566 9.63 8.92 0.77
C ASN A 566 8.99 7.71 1.45
N LEU A 567 8.97 6.54 0.77
CA LEU A 567 8.46 5.32 1.38
C LEU A 567 9.33 4.88 2.57
N LEU A 568 8.67 4.19 3.49
CA LEU A 568 9.31 3.51 4.61
C LEU A 568 9.77 2.12 4.19
N ALA A 569 10.81 1.62 4.84
CA ALA A 569 11.26 0.24 4.68
C ALA A 569 10.30 -0.77 5.34
N SER A 570 8.99 -0.60 5.13
CA SER A 570 7.96 -1.48 5.70
C SER A 570 6.63 -1.38 4.96
N LEU A 571 5.76 -2.34 5.21
CA LEU A 571 4.34 -2.29 4.85
C LEU A 571 3.65 -1.08 5.53
N VAL A 572 3.18 -0.12 4.75
CA VAL A 572 2.37 0.99 5.27
C VAL A 572 0.91 0.51 5.38
N CYS A 573 0.62 -0.25 6.44
CA CYS A 573 -0.72 -0.77 6.71
C CYS A 573 -1.51 0.14 7.67
N PHE A 574 -1.69 1.42 7.31
CA PHE A 574 -2.55 2.34 8.09
C PHE A 574 -3.65 2.95 7.27
#